data_760871e8b5bea7e0d79f146971f54d01
#
_entry.id   760871e8b5bea7e0d79f146971f54d01
#
_cell.length_a   1.000
_cell.length_b   1.000
_cell.length_c   1.000
_cell.angle_alpha   90.00
_cell.angle_beta   90.00
_cell.angle_gamma   90.00
#
_symmetry.space_group_name_H-M   'P 1'
#
loop_
_entity.id
_entity.type
_entity.pdbx_description
1 polymer ?
#
loop_
_entity_poly.entity_id
_entity_poly.type
_entity_poly.pdbx_seq_one_letter_code
_entity_poly.pdbx_strand_id
1 'polypeptide(L)'
;MKKKKLYLTIFLLVLALALQSEIFSVFSVSVQAATASKKQTGFVKKNGSWYYYDKNGKKATGWYKSAAGNKYYFGKTGAAKAGILTISGKKYCFNEKGKMLTAWQTVNRKTYFFDEKKGYMHTGWVTTVAGNRYYFWNDGVIRPGLHKVNNVYYCFNKKGKMYKNCFYKNGDSTYYLQAKGTMAKGRLKIKGIWYSFHRTTGELVRSGWYKETDGSYYYAASSGKLVKGFYKTDSYYRYFRESDCKLLTGWQTINGNKYYFKKSNGIRYDDVILKSSSGKKYYFESDGKLACSKWIIKNNAYYYAQSDGILAFGWLTVNGRKYYMDPSTGERKTGWISVDGEKYYLNTSTGVLAVNQWIDDDNYVGKNGVLIPGYNNNISFRWPLNSSYSYISSYFGNRESPGGIGSTNHKGIDIPAPTGTPIYAAASGTIVAMLSPSASGGAGYYTKINHDGKGLITEYMHQSKF
;
A
#
# COMPACT_ATOMS: atom_id res chain seq x y z
N MET A 1 -17.26 59.83 -8.48
CA MET A 1 -17.82 60.99 -9.21
C MET A 1 -17.62 60.91 -10.72
N LYS A 2 -18.11 59.88 -11.46
CA LYS A 2 -18.02 59.77 -12.94
C LYS A 2 -19.24 59.14 -13.63
N LYS A 3 -20.39 59.02 -12.95
CA LYS A 3 -21.63 58.46 -13.52
C LYS A 3 -22.85 59.44 -13.56
N LYS A 4 -22.65 60.75 -13.24
CA LYS A 4 -23.75 61.75 -13.31
C LYS A 4 -23.68 62.68 -14.51
N LYS A 5 -22.67 62.60 -15.38
CA LYS A 5 -22.54 63.47 -16.56
C LYS A 5 -23.11 62.94 -17.87
N LEU A 6 -23.50 61.64 -17.90
CA LEU A 6 -23.99 61.02 -19.14
C LEU A 6 -25.50 61.13 -19.36
N TYR A 7 -26.28 61.39 -18.30
CA TYR A 7 -27.77 61.52 -18.42
C TYR A 7 -28.26 62.92 -18.78
N LEU A 8 -27.42 63.96 -18.61
CA LEU A 8 -27.84 65.33 -18.90
C LEU A 8 -27.64 65.68 -20.39
N THR A 9 -26.80 64.97 -21.13
CA THR A 9 -26.55 65.25 -22.57
C THR A 9 -27.56 64.58 -23.47
N ILE A 10 -28.25 63.53 -23.03
CA ILE A 10 -29.30 62.84 -23.81
C ILE A 10 -30.66 63.54 -23.65
N PHE A 11 -30.89 64.29 -22.56
CA PHE A 11 -32.15 64.98 -22.34
C PHE A 11 -32.24 66.29 -23.13
N LEU A 12 -31.13 66.89 -23.51
CA LEU A 12 -31.11 68.13 -24.31
C LEU A 12 -31.18 67.91 -25.81
N LEU A 13 -31.00 66.68 -26.29
CA LEU A 13 -31.09 66.36 -27.75
C LEU A 13 -32.51 65.95 -28.16
N VAL A 14 -33.39 65.62 -27.24
CA VAL A 14 -34.79 65.26 -27.48
C VAL A 14 -35.74 66.51 -27.49
N LEU A 15 -35.31 67.65 -26.90
CA LEU A 15 -36.16 68.87 -26.86
C LEU A 15 -35.97 69.78 -28.06
N ALA A 16 -35.02 69.57 -28.95
CA ALA A 16 -34.72 70.39 -30.14
C ALA A 16 -35.42 69.93 -31.44
N LEU A 17 -36.19 68.81 -31.41
CA LEU A 17 -36.90 68.25 -32.60
C LEU A 17 -38.44 68.39 -32.57
N ALA A 18 -38.97 69.16 -31.60
CA ALA A 18 -40.44 69.30 -31.43
C ALA A 18 -41.02 70.69 -31.79
N LEU A 19 -40.23 71.54 -32.43
CA LEU A 19 -40.72 72.91 -32.80
C LEU A 19 -40.39 73.30 -34.23
N GLN A 20 -40.93 72.56 -35.21
CA GLN A 20 -41.09 73.05 -36.59
C GLN A 20 -42.17 72.26 -37.32
N SER A 21 -43.43 72.54 -37.01
CA SER A 21 -44.56 72.26 -37.88
C SER A 21 -45.67 73.19 -37.57
N GLU A 22 -45.62 74.38 -38.14
CA GLU A 22 -46.83 75.08 -38.55
C GLU A 22 -46.42 76.26 -39.47
N ILE A 23 -47.00 76.27 -40.63
CA ILE A 23 -47.19 77.29 -41.65
C ILE A 23 -46.83 76.76 -43.04
N PHE A 24 -47.80 76.31 -43.78
CA PHE A 24 -48.16 76.69 -45.14
C PHE A 24 -49.40 75.89 -45.61
N SER A 25 -50.54 76.56 -45.46
CA SER A 25 -51.70 76.17 -46.25
C SER A 25 -51.83 77.14 -47.42
N VAL A 26 -52.49 76.65 -48.51
CA VAL A 26 -53.00 77.27 -49.64
C VAL A 26 -52.10 77.27 -50.93
N PHE A 27 -52.30 76.31 -51.81
CA PHE A 27 -52.90 76.49 -53.12
C PHE A 27 -53.07 75.06 -53.81
N SER A 28 -54.32 74.69 -54.02
CA SER A 28 -54.74 73.53 -54.80
C SER A 28 -54.67 73.80 -56.30
N VAL A 29 -53.82 73.13 -57.00
CA VAL A 29 -54.00 72.84 -58.45
C VAL A 29 -54.00 71.37 -58.60
N SER A 30 -55.15 70.78 -58.94
CA SER A 30 -55.32 69.42 -59.28
C SER A 30 -54.66 69.11 -60.66
N VAL A 31 -53.46 68.56 -60.62
CA VAL A 31 -52.93 67.83 -61.74
C VAL A 31 -53.07 66.32 -61.47
N GLN A 32 -54.06 65.73 -62.01
CA GLN A 32 -54.28 64.25 -61.99
C GLN A 32 -53.23 63.61 -62.86
N ALA A 33 -51.97 63.48 -62.30
CA ALA A 33 -50.95 62.61 -62.88
C ALA A 33 -51.30 61.20 -62.44
N ALA A 34 -51.64 60.34 -63.39
CA ALA A 34 -51.71 58.90 -63.15
C ALA A 34 -50.38 58.42 -62.56
N THR A 35 -50.28 58.37 -61.29
CA THR A 35 -49.13 57.73 -60.60
C THR A 35 -49.20 56.23 -60.93
N ALA A 36 -48.36 55.80 -61.91
CA ALA A 36 -48.07 54.39 -62.06
C ALA A 36 -47.65 53.89 -60.67
N SER A 37 -48.49 53.11 -60.04
CA SER A 37 -48.22 52.51 -58.71
C SER A 37 -46.86 51.81 -58.77
N LYS A 38 -45.87 52.41 -58.14
CA LYS A 38 -44.50 51.83 -58.05
C LYS A 38 -44.64 50.42 -57.50
N LYS A 39 -44.47 49.40 -58.36
CA LYS A 39 -44.61 48.00 -57.95
C LYS A 39 -43.74 47.79 -56.71
N GLN A 40 -44.35 47.31 -55.64
CA GLN A 40 -43.65 46.99 -54.38
C GLN A 40 -42.70 45.86 -54.66
N THR A 41 -41.38 46.04 -54.33
CA THR A 41 -40.32 45.04 -54.59
C THR A 41 -39.45 44.91 -53.35
N GLY A 42 -38.80 43.72 -53.18
CA GLY A 42 -37.91 43.44 -52.03
C GLY A 42 -38.66 43.04 -50.74
N PHE A 43 -37.97 43.18 -49.62
CA PHE A 43 -38.54 42.87 -48.29
C PHE A 43 -39.41 44.01 -47.75
N VAL A 44 -40.65 43.69 -47.45
CA VAL A 44 -41.65 44.67 -46.95
C VAL A 44 -42.29 44.12 -45.70
N LYS A 45 -42.39 44.98 -44.63
CA LYS A 45 -43.14 44.64 -43.42
C LYS A 45 -44.52 45.22 -43.50
N LYS A 46 -45.56 44.37 -43.40
CA LYS A 46 -46.97 44.78 -43.44
C LYS A 46 -47.76 44.03 -42.35
N ASN A 47 -48.51 44.69 -41.56
CA ASN A 47 -49.31 44.13 -40.47
C ASN A 47 -48.47 43.17 -39.57
N GLY A 48 -47.29 43.63 -39.14
CA GLY A 48 -46.39 42.86 -38.26
C GLY A 48 -45.62 41.75 -38.96
N SER A 49 -45.96 41.35 -40.19
CA SER A 49 -45.32 40.25 -40.94
C SER A 49 -44.40 40.75 -42.05
N TRP A 50 -43.31 40.04 -42.28
CA TRP A 50 -42.43 40.29 -43.42
C TRP A 50 -42.89 39.53 -44.62
N TYR A 51 -42.79 40.18 -45.82
CA TYR A 51 -43.09 39.66 -47.14
C TYR A 51 -41.90 39.93 -48.07
N TYR A 52 -41.74 39.13 -49.10
CA TYR A 52 -40.80 39.42 -50.19
C TYR A 52 -41.54 39.49 -51.50
N TYR A 53 -41.31 40.56 -52.24
CA TYR A 53 -41.85 40.75 -53.57
C TYR A 53 -40.70 40.73 -54.63
N ASP A 54 -40.83 39.98 -55.69
CA ASP A 54 -39.83 39.93 -56.74
C ASP A 54 -39.84 41.26 -57.57
N LYS A 55 -38.94 41.34 -58.57
CA LYS A 55 -38.84 42.52 -59.45
C LYS A 55 -40.16 42.86 -60.19
N ASN A 56 -41.03 41.88 -60.33
CA ASN A 56 -42.35 42.06 -61.00
C ASN A 56 -43.45 42.34 -59.96
N GLY A 57 -43.18 42.51 -58.70
CA GLY A 57 -44.16 42.74 -57.65
C GLY A 57 -44.91 41.48 -57.21
N LYS A 58 -44.51 40.29 -57.63
CA LYS A 58 -45.12 39.03 -57.20
C LYS A 58 -44.63 38.64 -55.83
N LYS A 59 -45.54 38.27 -54.97
CA LYS A 59 -45.27 37.87 -53.57
C LYS A 59 -44.66 36.45 -53.53
N ALA A 60 -43.53 36.27 -52.83
CA ALA A 60 -42.93 34.96 -52.65
C ALA A 60 -43.76 34.12 -51.68
N THR A 61 -43.86 32.81 -52.00
CA THR A 61 -44.44 31.75 -51.16
C THR A 61 -43.52 30.56 -51.13
N GLY A 62 -43.52 29.75 -50.08
CA GLY A 62 -42.62 28.60 -49.98
C GLY A 62 -41.14 28.99 -49.84
N TRP A 63 -40.25 28.17 -50.40
CA TRP A 63 -38.81 28.41 -50.41
C TRP A 63 -38.42 29.49 -51.43
N TYR A 64 -37.66 30.46 -50.97
CA TYR A 64 -37.06 31.49 -51.82
C TYR A 64 -35.53 31.55 -51.56
N LYS A 65 -34.75 31.65 -52.62
CA LYS A 65 -33.28 31.82 -52.57
C LYS A 65 -32.95 33.20 -53.14
N SER A 66 -32.33 34.06 -52.37
CA SER A 66 -31.89 35.38 -52.83
C SER A 66 -30.64 35.27 -53.71
N ALA A 67 -30.32 36.34 -54.47
CA ALA A 67 -29.12 36.44 -55.31
C ALA A 67 -27.83 36.25 -54.45
N ALA A 68 -27.83 36.67 -53.19
CA ALA A 68 -26.75 36.44 -52.25
C ALA A 68 -26.69 35.00 -51.67
N GLY A 69 -27.51 34.07 -52.22
CA GLY A 69 -27.53 32.68 -51.83
C GLY A 69 -28.28 32.37 -50.52
N ASN A 70 -28.82 33.36 -49.82
CA ASN A 70 -29.58 33.13 -48.57
C ASN A 70 -30.93 32.46 -48.92
N LYS A 71 -31.33 31.49 -48.10
CA LYS A 71 -32.62 30.80 -48.23
C LYS A 71 -33.63 31.40 -47.24
N TYR A 72 -34.87 31.54 -47.70
CA TYR A 72 -36.00 32.09 -46.94
C TYR A 72 -37.20 31.15 -47.11
N TYR A 73 -38.11 31.20 -46.13
CA TYR A 73 -39.39 30.50 -46.23
C TYR A 73 -40.57 31.39 -45.89
N PHE A 74 -41.51 31.44 -46.79
CA PHE A 74 -42.75 32.21 -46.66
C PHE A 74 -43.94 31.27 -46.63
N GLY A 75 -44.89 31.49 -45.77
CA GLY A 75 -46.11 30.69 -45.69
C GLY A 75 -46.97 30.80 -46.97
N LYS A 76 -48.08 30.08 -47.02
CA LYS A 76 -49.04 30.10 -48.19
C LYS A 76 -49.59 31.51 -48.46
N THR A 77 -49.71 32.37 -47.43
CA THR A 77 -50.11 33.74 -47.56
C THR A 77 -48.98 34.68 -47.97
N GLY A 78 -47.77 34.17 -48.17
CA GLY A 78 -46.56 34.95 -48.41
C GLY A 78 -45.94 35.57 -47.18
N ALA A 79 -46.52 35.43 -45.99
CA ALA A 79 -45.93 35.95 -44.75
C ALA A 79 -44.70 35.08 -44.38
N ALA A 80 -43.61 35.76 -44.01
CA ALA A 80 -42.40 35.09 -43.46
C ALA A 80 -42.74 34.30 -42.22
N LYS A 81 -42.16 33.16 -42.09
CA LYS A 81 -42.28 32.28 -40.92
C LYS A 81 -40.98 32.34 -40.10
N ALA A 82 -41.12 32.62 -38.81
CA ALA A 82 -40.00 32.62 -37.86
C ALA A 82 -40.05 31.42 -36.94
N GLY A 83 -38.91 31.16 -36.29
CA GLY A 83 -38.78 30.03 -35.35
C GLY A 83 -38.46 28.68 -36.00
N ILE A 84 -38.74 27.59 -35.31
CA ILE A 84 -38.51 26.24 -35.81
C ILE A 84 -39.75 25.73 -36.50
N LEU A 85 -39.63 25.41 -37.81
CA LEU A 85 -40.70 24.92 -38.64
C LEU A 85 -40.38 23.55 -39.20
N THR A 86 -41.38 22.68 -39.30
CA THR A 86 -41.28 21.40 -40.02
C THR A 86 -41.72 21.59 -41.47
N ILE A 87 -40.81 21.34 -42.41
CA ILE A 87 -41.06 21.46 -43.86
C ILE A 87 -40.62 20.14 -44.47
N SER A 88 -41.54 19.46 -45.14
CA SER A 88 -41.29 18.14 -45.75
C SER A 88 -40.61 17.16 -44.81
N GLY A 89 -41.11 17.05 -43.54
CA GLY A 89 -40.59 16.12 -42.52
C GLY A 89 -39.27 16.53 -41.84
N LYS A 90 -38.63 17.64 -42.25
CA LYS A 90 -37.40 18.18 -41.68
C LYS A 90 -37.65 19.47 -40.96
N LYS A 91 -37.00 19.69 -39.82
CA LYS A 91 -37.11 20.93 -39.02
C LYS A 91 -36.02 21.91 -39.45
N TYR A 92 -36.40 23.17 -39.67
CA TYR A 92 -35.52 24.27 -40.03
C TYR A 92 -35.75 25.44 -39.07
N CYS A 93 -34.76 26.30 -38.89
CA CYS A 93 -34.89 27.51 -38.09
C CYS A 93 -34.87 28.77 -38.96
N PHE A 94 -35.75 29.70 -38.70
CA PHE A 94 -35.85 30.95 -39.44
C PHE A 94 -35.91 32.15 -38.50
N ASN A 95 -35.28 33.26 -38.91
CA ASN A 95 -35.44 34.55 -38.24
C ASN A 95 -36.79 35.22 -38.60
N GLU A 96 -37.06 36.37 -38.01
CA GLU A 96 -38.29 37.12 -38.23
C GLU A 96 -38.56 37.48 -39.70
N LYS A 97 -37.51 37.66 -40.54
CA LYS A 97 -37.61 37.94 -41.95
C LYS A 97 -37.78 36.67 -42.78
N GLY A 98 -37.91 35.50 -42.16
CA GLY A 98 -38.01 34.21 -42.81
C GLY A 98 -36.69 33.70 -43.37
N LYS A 99 -35.54 34.33 -43.07
CA LYS A 99 -34.21 33.84 -43.45
C LYS A 99 -33.86 32.58 -42.65
N MET A 100 -33.51 31.49 -43.38
CA MET A 100 -33.05 30.26 -42.79
C MET A 100 -31.76 30.50 -42.00
N LEU A 101 -31.74 30.02 -40.76
CA LEU A 101 -30.61 30.05 -39.86
C LEU A 101 -29.95 28.66 -39.80
N THR A 102 -28.63 28.63 -39.80
CA THR A 102 -27.82 27.41 -39.75
C THR A 102 -26.89 27.45 -38.53
N ALA A 103 -26.12 26.39 -38.33
CA ALA A 103 -25.23 26.21 -37.17
C ALA A 103 -25.97 26.30 -35.82
N TRP A 104 -25.35 26.89 -34.80
CA TRP A 104 -25.90 26.98 -33.48
C TRP A 104 -27.00 28.05 -33.38
N GLN A 105 -28.18 27.62 -32.90
CA GLN A 105 -29.31 28.55 -32.69
C GLN A 105 -29.92 28.33 -31.31
N THR A 106 -30.28 29.41 -30.64
CA THR A 106 -31.02 29.36 -29.36
C THR A 106 -32.45 29.89 -29.62
N VAL A 107 -33.42 29.01 -29.42
CA VAL A 107 -34.84 29.32 -29.55
C VAL A 107 -35.55 28.95 -28.27
N ASN A 108 -36.29 29.88 -27.65
CA ASN A 108 -37.01 29.67 -26.42
C ASN A 108 -36.11 29.07 -25.30
N ARG A 109 -34.90 29.61 -25.09
CA ARG A 109 -33.90 29.16 -24.13
C ARG A 109 -33.37 27.75 -24.33
N LYS A 110 -33.68 27.11 -25.47
CA LYS A 110 -33.18 25.79 -25.87
C LYS A 110 -32.19 25.93 -27.02
N THR A 111 -31.09 25.18 -26.94
CA THR A 111 -30.02 25.25 -27.96
C THR A 111 -30.12 24.08 -28.93
N TYR A 112 -30.04 24.39 -30.19
CA TYR A 112 -30.16 23.48 -31.35
C TYR A 112 -28.93 23.64 -32.24
N PHE A 113 -28.70 22.67 -33.10
CA PHE A 113 -27.73 22.77 -34.20
C PHE A 113 -28.39 22.43 -35.52
N PHE A 114 -28.25 23.30 -36.49
CA PHE A 114 -28.78 23.14 -37.83
C PHE A 114 -27.63 22.94 -38.83
N ASP A 115 -27.76 21.98 -39.74
CA ASP A 115 -26.75 21.70 -40.73
C ASP A 115 -26.36 22.97 -41.51
N GLU A 116 -25.06 23.24 -41.60
CA GLU A 116 -24.56 24.48 -42.19
C GLU A 116 -24.83 24.58 -43.69
N LYS A 117 -24.91 23.44 -44.39
CA LYS A 117 -25.16 23.39 -45.84
C LYS A 117 -26.63 23.15 -46.15
N LYS A 118 -27.25 22.17 -45.47
CA LYS A 118 -28.62 21.73 -45.77
C LYS A 118 -29.67 22.46 -44.93
N GLY A 119 -29.33 23.02 -43.77
CA GLY A 119 -30.17 23.82 -42.90
C GLY A 119 -31.14 23.07 -42.00
N TYR A 120 -31.21 21.75 -42.04
CA TYR A 120 -32.12 21.00 -41.18
C TYR A 120 -31.52 20.74 -39.81
N MET A 121 -32.39 20.59 -38.82
CA MET A 121 -32.04 20.33 -37.42
C MET A 121 -31.32 19.00 -37.26
N HIS A 122 -30.20 18.99 -36.53
CA HIS A 122 -29.51 17.77 -36.14
C HIS A 122 -30.17 17.10 -34.95
N THR A 123 -30.17 15.75 -34.96
CA THR A 123 -30.44 14.85 -33.84
C THR A 123 -29.32 13.83 -33.75
N GLY A 124 -29.12 13.22 -32.57
CA GLY A 124 -28.02 12.29 -32.35
C GLY A 124 -26.66 12.96 -32.15
N TRP A 125 -25.60 12.23 -32.46
CA TRP A 125 -24.23 12.70 -32.27
C TRP A 125 -23.78 13.68 -33.36
N VAL A 126 -23.17 14.78 -32.88
CA VAL A 126 -22.48 15.75 -33.75
C VAL A 126 -21.07 15.95 -33.26
N THR A 127 -20.09 15.88 -34.16
CA THR A 127 -18.70 16.20 -33.88
C THR A 127 -18.30 17.42 -34.69
N THR A 128 -17.85 18.47 -34.04
CA THR A 128 -17.40 19.70 -34.70
C THR A 128 -16.00 19.50 -35.30
N VAL A 129 -15.56 20.39 -36.17
CA VAL A 129 -14.20 20.42 -36.74
C VAL A 129 -13.13 20.45 -35.63
N ALA A 130 -13.39 21.14 -34.53
CA ALA A 130 -12.50 21.17 -33.36
C ALA A 130 -12.51 19.88 -32.53
N GLY A 131 -13.15 18.79 -32.98
CA GLY A 131 -13.21 17.50 -32.26
C GLY A 131 -14.09 17.49 -31.02
N ASN A 132 -14.90 18.53 -30.82
CA ASN A 132 -15.87 18.56 -29.72
C ASN A 132 -17.10 17.75 -30.08
N ARG A 133 -17.60 16.92 -29.18
CA ARG A 133 -18.79 16.09 -29.40
C ARG A 133 -19.97 16.63 -28.60
N TYR A 134 -21.15 16.55 -29.20
CA TYR A 134 -22.44 16.96 -28.67
C TYR A 134 -23.46 15.87 -28.97
N TYR A 135 -24.51 15.77 -28.17
CA TYR A 135 -25.65 14.90 -28.45
C TYR A 135 -26.93 15.69 -28.44
N PHE A 136 -27.64 15.65 -29.55
CA PHE A 136 -28.96 16.28 -29.69
C PHE A 136 -30.01 15.21 -29.59
N TRP A 137 -30.93 15.35 -28.62
CA TRP A 137 -32.03 14.40 -28.46
C TRP A 137 -32.99 14.47 -29.66
N ASN A 138 -34.00 13.57 -29.68
CA ASN A 138 -34.97 13.52 -30.81
C ASN A 138 -35.75 14.84 -31.01
N ASP A 139 -35.84 15.67 -29.98
CA ASP A 139 -36.38 17.02 -30.06
C ASP A 139 -35.37 18.06 -30.59
N GLY A 140 -34.13 17.65 -30.85
CA GLY A 140 -33.03 18.50 -31.32
C GLY A 140 -32.38 19.35 -30.25
N VAL A 141 -32.68 19.13 -28.98
CA VAL A 141 -32.17 19.96 -27.87
C VAL A 141 -30.97 19.29 -27.21
N ILE A 142 -29.92 20.04 -26.93
CA ILE A 142 -28.85 19.58 -26.03
C ILE A 142 -29.33 19.60 -24.57
N ARG A 143 -28.84 18.67 -23.75
CA ARG A 143 -29.11 18.61 -22.32
C ARG A 143 -27.80 18.52 -21.55
N PRO A 144 -27.49 19.47 -20.66
CA PRO A 144 -26.34 19.38 -19.76
C PRO A 144 -26.52 18.28 -18.71
N GLY A 145 -25.39 17.83 -18.13
CA GLY A 145 -25.39 16.85 -17.05
C GLY A 145 -25.16 15.42 -17.53
N LEU A 146 -25.48 14.48 -16.64
CA LEU A 146 -25.28 13.07 -16.87
C LEU A 146 -26.49 12.44 -17.54
N HIS A 147 -26.30 11.84 -18.70
CA HIS A 147 -27.38 11.24 -19.49
C HIS A 147 -26.99 9.89 -20.07
N LYS A 148 -27.97 9.00 -20.21
CA LYS A 148 -27.82 7.69 -20.84
C LYS A 148 -28.18 7.78 -22.32
N VAL A 149 -27.22 7.46 -23.17
CA VAL A 149 -27.42 7.38 -24.65
C VAL A 149 -27.08 5.96 -25.07
N ASN A 150 -28.03 5.24 -25.69
CA ASN A 150 -27.86 3.83 -26.09
C ASN A 150 -27.29 2.94 -24.98
N ASN A 151 -27.88 3.02 -23.79
CA ASN A 151 -27.46 2.30 -22.56
C ASN A 151 -26.08 2.66 -21.99
N VAL A 152 -25.40 3.67 -22.54
CA VAL A 152 -24.09 4.16 -22.04
C VAL A 152 -24.26 5.55 -21.45
N TYR A 153 -23.65 5.78 -20.29
CA TYR A 153 -23.66 7.10 -19.64
C TYR A 153 -22.58 8.02 -20.21
N TYR A 154 -23.00 9.24 -20.57
CA TYR A 154 -22.17 10.36 -20.99
C TYR A 154 -22.50 11.59 -20.15
N CYS A 155 -21.54 12.48 -20.00
CA CYS A 155 -21.77 13.74 -19.32
C CYS A 155 -21.47 14.92 -20.24
N PHE A 156 -22.34 15.95 -20.16
CA PHE A 156 -22.27 17.16 -20.98
C PHE A 156 -22.20 18.40 -20.10
N ASN A 157 -21.37 19.36 -20.48
CA ASN A 157 -21.26 20.63 -19.79
C ASN A 157 -22.51 21.54 -20.06
N LYS A 158 -22.57 22.71 -19.40
CA LYS A 158 -23.68 23.66 -19.58
C LYS A 158 -23.90 24.10 -21.03
N LYS A 159 -22.86 24.01 -21.89
CA LYS A 159 -22.96 24.30 -23.34
C LYS A 159 -23.21 23.04 -24.16
N GLY A 160 -23.52 21.89 -23.55
CA GLY A 160 -23.81 20.61 -24.23
C GLY A 160 -22.59 19.88 -24.77
N LYS A 161 -21.36 20.38 -24.56
CA LYS A 161 -20.13 19.69 -24.98
C LYS A 161 -19.88 18.49 -24.07
N MET A 162 -19.63 17.33 -24.68
CA MET A 162 -19.31 16.08 -23.97
C MET A 162 -17.99 16.20 -23.20
N TYR A 163 -18.01 15.80 -21.92
CA TYR A 163 -16.81 15.65 -21.12
C TYR A 163 -16.04 14.39 -21.54
N LYS A 164 -14.72 14.48 -21.57
CA LYS A 164 -13.81 13.36 -21.81
C LYS A 164 -12.48 13.56 -21.05
N ASN A 165 -11.79 12.47 -20.68
CA ASN A 165 -10.51 12.47 -19.98
C ASN A 165 -10.48 13.33 -18.71
N CYS A 166 -11.58 13.34 -17.96
CA CYS A 166 -11.69 14.18 -16.75
C CYS A 166 -12.56 13.53 -15.67
N PHE A 167 -12.29 13.91 -14.43
CA PHE A 167 -13.21 13.65 -13.33
C PHE A 167 -14.41 14.61 -13.42
N TYR A 168 -15.58 14.08 -13.12
CA TYR A 168 -16.84 14.82 -13.05
C TYR A 168 -17.51 14.59 -11.70
N LYS A 169 -17.83 15.66 -10.99
CA LYS A 169 -18.54 15.61 -9.72
C LYS A 169 -20.02 15.92 -9.94
N ASN A 170 -20.89 15.07 -9.40
CA ASN A 170 -22.35 15.24 -9.43
C ASN A 170 -22.89 15.01 -8.01
N GLY A 171 -23.22 16.09 -7.32
CA GLY A 171 -23.47 16.01 -5.88
C GLY A 171 -22.22 15.51 -5.15
N ASP A 172 -22.37 14.48 -4.33
CA ASP A 172 -21.27 13.84 -3.58
C ASP A 172 -20.54 12.77 -4.40
N SER A 173 -21.16 12.28 -5.46
CA SER A 173 -20.61 11.26 -6.34
C SER A 173 -19.59 11.83 -7.32
N THR A 174 -18.52 11.09 -7.54
CA THR A 174 -17.48 11.44 -8.51
C THR A 174 -17.33 10.33 -9.54
N TYR A 175 -17.21 10.71 -10.81
CA TYR A 175 -17.09 9.82 -11.96
C TYR A 175 -15.84 10.18 -12.76
N TYR A 176 -15.37 9.28 -13.61
CA TYR A 176 -14.34 9.61 -14.60
C TYR A 176 -14.85 9.30 -16.01
N LEU A 177 -14.83 10.31 -16.86
CA LEU A 177 -15.21 10.22 -18.27
C LEU A 177 -13.93 9.91 -19.08
N GLN A 178 -13.92 8.74 -19.70
CA GLN A 178 -12.78 8.25 -20.49
C GLN A 178 -12.63 9.02 -21.82
N ALA A 179 -11.62 8.67 -22.62
CA ALA A 179 -11.34 9.34 -23.90
C ALA A 179 -12.54 9.33 -24.88
N LYS A 180 -13.34 8.26 -24.86
CA LYS A 180 -14.57 8.16 -25.66
C LYS A 180 -15.77 8.87 -25.01
N GLY A 181 -15.60 9.51 -23.86
CA GLY A 181 -16.64 10.17 -23.07
C GLY A 181 -17.49 9.22 -22.24
N THR A 182 -17.21 7.94 -22.27
CA THR A 182 -17.94 6.92 -21.48
C THR A 182 -17.47 6.95 -20.04
N MET A 183 -18.38 6.67 -19.12
CA MET A 183 -18.08 6.57 -17.70
C MET A 183 -17.17 5.37 -17.43
N ALA A 184 -16.12 5.57 -16.65
CA ALA A 184 -15.23 4.51 -16.18
C ALA A 184 -15.97 3.55 -15.25
N LYS A 185 -15.65 2.27 -15.35
CA LYS A 185 -16.11 1.19 -14.45
C LYS A 185 -14.96 0.26 -14.16
N GLY A 186 -14.95 -0.33 -12.95
CA GLY A 186 -13.85 -1.19 -12.54
C GLY A 186 -12.58 -0.40 -12.24
N ARG A 187 -11.43 -1.06 -12.31
CA ARG A 187 -10.13 -0.44 -12.07
C ARG A 187 -9.62 0.27 -13.33
N LEU A 188 -9.07 1.45 -13.12
CA LEU A 188 -8.49 2.24 -14.22
C LEU A 188 -7.25 3.00 -13.75
N LYS A 189 -6.19 2.97 -14.54
CA LYS A 189 -4.98 3.76 -14.33
C LYS A 189 -5.11 5.10 -15.06
N ILE A 190 -5.13 6.20 -14.32
CA ILE A 190 -5.28 7.56 -14.85
C ILE A 190 -4.03 8.35 -14.51
N LYS A 191 -3.28 8.79 -15.53
CA LYS A 191 -2.00 9.51 -15.35
C LYS A 191 -1.05 8.83 -14.35
N GLY A 192 -0.90 7.51 -14.47
CA GLY A 192 0.00 6.72 -13.62
C GLY A 192 -0.59 6.26 -12.28
N ILE A 193 -1.74 6.78 -11.85
CA ILE A 193 -2.38 6.48 -10.57
C ILE A 193 -3.56 5.54 -10.79
N TRP A 194 -3.68 4.52 -9.94
CA TRP A 194 -4.80 3.58 -9.96
C TRP A 194 -6.00 4.11 -9.17
N TYR A 195 -7.19 3.92 -9.74
CA TYR A 195 -8.50 4.23 -9.17
C TYR A 195 -9.43 3.03 -9.36
N SER A 196 -10.48 2.95 -8.54
CA SER A 196 -11.57 1.99 -8.72
C SER A 196 -12.90 2.71 -8.82
N PHE A 197 -13.75 2.21 -9.71
CA PHE A 197 -15.09 2.73 -9.93
C PHE A 197 -16.10 1.60 -9.77
N HIS A 198 -17.23 1.85 -9.14
CA HIS A 198 -18.30 0.86 -9.02
C HIS A 198 -18.70 0.32 -10.39
N ARG A 199 -18.81 -0.99 -10.52
CA ARG A 199 -19.09 -1.65 -11.81
C ARG A 199 -20.46 -1.34 -12.37
N THR A 200 -21.44 -1.12 -11.48
CA THR A 200 -22.81 -0.77 -11.86
C THR A 200 -22.96 0.73 -12.07
N THR A 201 -22.65 1.53 -11.07
CA THR A 201 -22.88 2.98 -11.05
C THR A 201 -21.80 3.80 -11.73
N GLY A 202 -20.55 3.30 -11.81
CA GLY A 202 -19.38 4.06 -12.29
C GLY A 202 -18.87 5.10 -11.30
N GLU A 203 -19.38 5.09 -10.07
CA GLU A 203 -18.96 6.03 -9.02
C GLU A 203 -17.56 5.67 -8.50
N LEU A 204 -16.74 6.69 -8.24
CA LEU A 204 -15.40 6.53 -7.67
C LEU A 204 -15.50 5.96 -6.26
N VAL A 205 -14.84 4.83 -6.03
CA VAL A 205 -14.70 4.25 -4.69
C VAL A 205 -13.78 5.12 -3.85
N ARG A 206 -14.20 5.45 -2.62
CA ARG A 206 -13.45 6.25 -1.64
C ARG A 206 -13.52 5.61 -0.26
N SER A 207 -12.44 5.71 0.52
CA SER A 207 -12.36 5.21 1.90
C SER A 207 -12.92 3.79 2.05
N GLY A 208 -12.64 2.91 1.09
CA GLY A 208 -13.31 1.61 1.07
C GLY A 208 -12.62 0.53 0.24
N TRP A 209 -13.10 -0.68 0.49
CA TRP A 209 -12.67 -1.88 -0.21
C TRP A 209 -13.29 -1.99 -1.60
N TYR A 210 -12.48 -2.47 -2.52
CA TYR A 210 -12.91 -2.85 -3.87
C TYR A 210 -12.45 -4.27 -4.18
N LYS A 211 -13.38 -5.12 -4.61
CA LYS A 211 -13.11 -6.50 -5.02
C LYS A 211 -13.26 -6.65 -6.52
N GLU A 212 -12.24 -7.19 -7.18
CA GLU A 212 -12.28 -7.55 -8.60
C GLU A 212 -12.98 -8.89 -8.84
N THR A 213 -13.31 -9.16 -10.10
CA THR A 213 -13.95 -10.43 -10.52
C THR A 213 -13.05 -11.65 -10.35
N ASP A 214 -11.72 -11.46 -10.38
CA ASP A 214 -10.71 -12.48 -10.11
C ASP A 214 -10.51 -12.77 -8.62
N GLY A 215 -11.30 -12.13 -7.75
CA GLY A 215 -11.22 -12.25 -6.29
C GLY A 215 -10.17 -11.34 -5.64
N SER A 216 -9.40 -10.57 -6.40
CA SER A 216 -8.40 -9.63 -5.88
C SER A 216 -9.05 -8.47 -5.13
N TYR A 217 -8.42 -8.07 -4.01
CA TYR A 217 -8.87 -6.96 -3.19
C TYR A 217 -7.95 -5.75 -3.32
N TYR A 218 -8.55 -4.58 -3.23
CA TYR A 218 -7.92 -3.27 -3.27
C TYR A 218 -8.56 -2.36 -2.25
N TYR A 219 -7.85 -1.33 -1.81
CA TYR A 219 -8.40 -0.32 -0.92
C TYR A 219 -8.21 1.07 -1.51
N ALA A 220 -9.28 1.86 -1.53
CA ALA A 220 -9.25 3.25 -1.97
C ALA A 220 -9.14 4.17 -0.77
N ALA A 221 -8.18 5.08 -0.77
CA ALA A 221 -8.10 6.17 0.20
C ALA A 221 -9.26 7.17 0.04
N SER A 222 -9.40 8.13 0.96
CA SER A 222 -10.42 9.19 0.89
C SER A 222 -10.34 10.02 -0.40
N SER A 223 -9.14 10.16 -0.97
CA SER A 223 -8.93 10.79 -2.27
C SER A 223 -9.46 9.98 -3.47
N GLY A 224 -9.84 8.71 -3.27
CA GLY A 224 -10.21 7.77 -4.31
C GLY A 224 -9.02 7.08 -4.99
N LYS A 225 -7.78 7.43 -4.66
CA LYS A 225 -6.58 6.73 -5.16
C LYS A 225 -6.48 5.37 -4.48
N LEU A 226 -6.14 4.32 -5.24
CA LEU A 226 -5.81 3.03 -4.64
C LEU A 226 -4.50 3.13 -3.87
N VAL A 227 -4.49 2.57 -2.67
CA VAL A 227 -3.31 2.56 -1.81
C VAL A 227 -2.30 1.53 -2.27
N LYS A 228 -1.02 1.76 -1.95
CA LYS A 228 0.10 0.88 -2.25
C LYS A 228 1.10 0.90 -1.08
N GLY A 229 1.95 -0.12 -0.98
CA GLY A 229 2.86 -0.29 0.14
C GLY A 229 2.14 -0.67 1.43
N PHE A 230 2.79 -0.41 2.56
CA PHE A 230 2.16 -0.57 3.87
C PHE A 230 1.09 0.49 4.08
N TYR A 231 -0.11 0.05 4.39
CA TYR A 231 -1.23 0.95 4.65
C TYR A 231 -2.10 0.41 5.80
N LYS A 232 -2.53 1.32 6.68
CA LYS A 232 -3.37 0.99 7.83
C LYS A 232 -4.84 1.14 7.45
N THR A 233 -5.59 0.03 7.51
CA THR A 233 -7.04 0.02 7.36
C THR A 233 -7.66 -0.64 8.59
N ASP A 234 -8.76 -0.12 9.12
CA ASP A 234 -9.46 -0.70 10.27
C ASP A 234 -8.51 -0.99 11.46
N SER A 235 -7.58 -0.07 11.74
CA SER A 235 -6.55 -0.18 12.79
C SER A 235 -5.44 -1.21 12.54
N TYR A 236 -5.46 -1.96 11.44
CA TYR A 236 -4.48 -2.99 11.14
C TYR A 236 -3.62 -2.64 9.93
N TYR A 237 -2.35 -3.02 9.95
CA TYR A 237 -1.47 -2.90 8.80
C TYR A 237 -1.73 -4.00 7.78
N ARG A 238 -1.70 -3.62 6.50
CA ARG A 238 -1.77 -4.47 5.32
C ARG A 238 -0.72 -4.03 4.33
N TYR A 239 -0.42 -4.86 3.35
CA TYR A 239 0.49 -4.48 2.27
C TYR A 239 -0.17 -4.63 0.92
N PHE A 240 -0.15 -3.54 0.17
CA PHE A 240 -0.67 -3.46 -1.19
C PHE A 240 0.50 -3.37 -2.17
N ARG A 241 0.49 -4.21 -3.20
CA ARG A 241 1.59 -4.30 -4.16
C ARG A 241 1.84 -2.94 -4.83
N GLU A 242 3.11 -2.54 -4.93
CA GLU A 242 3.51 -1.24 -5.48
C GLU A 242 3.10 -1.04 -6.95
N SER A 243 3.13 -2.11 -7.75
CA SER A 243 2.89 -2.04 -9.20
C SER A 243 1.42 -1.88 -9.57
N ASP A 244 0.50 -2.53 -8.84
CA ASP A 244 -0.91 -2.66 -9.21
C ASP A 244 -1.90 -2.44 -8.06
N CYS A 245 -1.40 -2.13 -6.86
CA CYS A 245 -2.20 -1.87 -5.66
C CYS A 245 -3.01 -3.09 -5.15
N LYS A 246 -2.65 -4.33 -5.56
CA LYS A 246 -3.32 -5.54 -5.10
C LYS A 246 -2.95 -5.85 -3.65
N LEU A 247 -3.94 -6.17 -2.81
CA LEU A 247 -3.70 -6.68 -1.45
C LEU A 247 -2.91 -7.98 -1.51
N LEU A 248 -1.82 -8.05 -0.76
CA LEU A 248 -1.01 -9.26 -0.63
C LEU A 248 -1.37 -10.01 0.66
N THR A 249 -1.31 -11.35 0.59
CA THR A 249 -1.59 -12.26 1.71
C THR A 249 -0.52 -13.34 1.77
N GLY A 250 -0.45 -14.07 2.90
CA GLY A 250 0.55 -15.10 3.12
C GLY A 250 1.96 -14.52 3.34
N TRP A 251 2.98 -15.32 3.03
CA TRP A 251 4.37 -14.90 3.12
C TRP A 251 4.73 -13.89 2.04
N GLN A 252 5.38 -12.79 2.47
CA GLN A 252 5.89 -11.76 1.56
C GLN A 252 7.29 -11.34 2.00
N THR A 253 8.15 -11.11 1.00
CA THR A 253 9.46 -10.47 1.23
C THR A 253 9.38 -9.05 0.70
N ILE A 254 9.56 -8.07 1.58
CA ILE A 254 9.43 -6.65 1.27
C ILE A 254 10.70 -5.95 1.75
N ASN A 255 11.44 -5.34 0.86
CA ASN A 255 12.71 -4.68 1.15
C ASN A 255 13.68 -5.59 1.95
N GLY A 256 13.80 -6.87 1.56
CA GLY A 256 14.68 -7.86 2.20
C GLY A 256 14.15 -8.46 3.50
N ASN A 257 13.10 -7.94 4.11
CA ASN A 257 12.48 -8.48 5.32
C ASN A 257 11.29 -9.37 5.00
N LYS A 258 11.13 -10.48 5.74
CA LYS A 258 9.98 -11.38 5.63
C LYS A 258 8.84 -10.94 6.53
N TYR A 259 7.63 -10.99 5.99
CA TYR A 259 6.37 -10.69 6.69
C TYR A 259 5.37 -11.80 6.43
N TYR A 260 4.38 -11.92 7.29
CA TYR A 260 3.25 -12.80 7.03
C TYR A 260 1.93 -12.04 7.20
N PHE A 261 1.10 -12.11 6.17
CA PHE A 261 -0.21 -11.49 6.14
C PHE A 261 -1.29 -12.56 6.18
N LYS A 262 -2.29 -12.39 7.04
CA LYS A 262 -3.38 -13.35 7.21
C LYS A 262 -4.06 -13.62 5.87
N LYS A 263 -4.17 -14.91 5.49
CA LYS A 263 -4.68 -15.32 4.17
C LYS A 263 -6.11 -14.84 3.90
N SER A 264 -6.95 -14.75 4.94
CA SER A 264 -8.36 -14.37 4.80
C SER A 264 -8.59 -12.89 4.54
N ASN A 265 -7.74 -11.99 5.06
CA ASN A 265 -8.01 -10.54 5.04
C ASN A 265 -6.78 -9.65 4.92
N GLY A 266 -5.58 -10.22 4.75
CA GLY A 266 -4.34 -9.49 4.55
C GLY A 266 -3.82 -8.71 5.77
N ILE A 267 -4.34 -8.95 6.97
CA ILE A 267 -3.83 -8.32 8.19
C ILE A 267 -2.41 -8.84 8.46
N ARG A 268 -1.46 -7.94 8.69
CA ARG A 268 -0.10 -8.26 9.07
C ARG A 268 -0.07 -8.84 10.48
N TYR A 269 0.71 -9.88 10.68
CA TYR A 269 1.01 -10.39 12.02
C TYR A 269 2.08 -9.52 12.66
N ASP A 270 1.77 -8.97 13.85
CA ASP A 270 2.65 -8.10 14.63
C ASP A 270 2.70 -8.61 16.08
N ASP A 271 3.89 -8.63 16.69
CA ASP A 271 4.16 -9.04 18.07
C ASP A 271 3.49 -10.37 18.47
N VAL A 272 3.63 -11.41 17.63
CA VAL A 272 2.93 -12.68 17.82
C VAL A 272 3.76 -13.88 17.38
N ILE A 273 3.59 -15.00 18.11
CA ILE A 273 4.09 -16.32 17.69
C ILE A 273 3.02 -16.97 16.82
N LEU A 274 3.35 -17.22 15.55
CA LEU A 274 2.50 -17.93 14.59
C LEU A 274 2.95 -19.38 14.46
N LYS A 275 2.03 -20.34 14.65
CA LYS A 275 2.22 -21.77 14.34
C LYS A 275 1.72 -22.04 12.92
N SER A 276 2.58 -22.57 12.07
CA SER A 276 2.21 -23.01 10.72
C SER A 276 1.45 -24.33 10.74
N SER A 277 0.82 -24.68 9.61
CA SER A 277 0.17 -26.00 9.44
C SER A 277 1.14 -27.17 9.56
N SER A 278 2.43 -26.96 9.28
CA SER A 278 3.48 -27.97 9.48
C SER A 278 4.06 -28.01 10.90
N GLY A 279 3.46 -27.28 11.86
CA GLY A 279 3.90 -27.26 13.25
C GLY A 279 5.04 -26.28 13.57
N LYS A 280 5.71 -25.71 12.56
CA LYS A 280 6.79 -24.72 12.76
C LYS A 280 6.24 -23.46 13.40
N LYS A 281 6.97 -22.89 14.35
CA LYS A 281 6.62 -21.63 15.00
C LYS A 281 7.54 -20.51 14.53
N TYR A 282 6.96 -19.32 14.37
CA TYR A 282 7.65 -18.11 13.91
C TYR A 282 7.25 -16.95 14.82
N TYR A 283 8.15 -16.03 15.10
CA TYR A 283 7.79 -14.81 15.81
C TYR A 283 7.89 -13.61 14.87
N PHE A 284 6.84 -12.80 14.84
CA PHE A 284 6.81 -11.51 14.14
C PHE A 284 6.95 -10.40 15.17
N GLU A 285 7.90 -9.50 14.94
CA GLU A 285 8.17 -8.35 15.79
C GLU A 285 7.00 -7.33 15.75
N SER A 286 7.03 -6.31 16.60
CA SER A 286 5.99 -5.27 16.65
C SER A 286 5.84 -4.48 15.33
N ASP A 287 6.91 -4.42 14.52
CA ASP A 287 6.87 -3.85 13.17
C ASP A 287 6.49 -4.87 12.08
N GLY A 288 6.13 -6.09 12.47
CA GLY A 288 5.68 -7.19 11.62
C GLY A 288 6.80 -7.96 10.93
N LYS A 289 8.08 -7.64 11.15
CA LYS A 289 9.19 -8.40 10.58
C LYS A 289 9.33 -9.75 11.25
N LEU A 290 9.66 -10.77 10.46
CA LEU A 290 10.07 -12.06 10.98
C LEU A 290 11.38 -11.92 11.76
N ALA A 291 11.38 -12.33 13.02
CA ALA A 291 12.60 -12.41 13.81
C ALA A 291 13.51 -13.52 13.28
N CYS A 292 14.80 -13.24 13.12
CA CYS A 292 15.82 -14.20 12.69
C CYS A 292 17.10 -14.01 13.51
N SER A 293 17.77 -15.11 13.83
CA SER A 293 19.09 -15.16 14.53
C SER A 293 19.12 -14.32 15.80
N LYS A 294 18.06 -14.36 16.61
CA LYS A 294 17.95 -13.52 17.82
C LYS A 294 17.13 -14.16 18.93
N TRP A 295 17.40 -13.73 20.17
CA TRP A 295 16.55 -13.99 21.32
C TRP A 295 15.30 -13.13 21.30
N ILE A 296 14.19 -13.70 21.76
CA ILE A 296 12.87 -13.08 21.86
C ILE A 296 12.39 -13.25 23.28
N ILE A 297 11.85 -12.17 23.85
CA ILE A 297 11.14 -12.21 25.13
C ILE A 297 9.67 -11.97 24.84
N LYS A 298 8.82 -12.94 25.17
CA LYS A 298 7.37 -12.84 25.01
C LYS A 298 6.67 -13.48 26.20
N ASN A 299 5.78 -12.72 26.86
CA ASN A 299 5.05 -13.18 28.06
C ASN A 299 5.98 -13.77 29.14
N ASN A 300 7.08 -13.09 29.44
CA ASN A 300 8.13 -13.49 30.40
C ASN A 300 8.88 -14.79 30.05
N ALA A 301 8.66 -15.37 28.86
CA ALA A 301 9.38 -16.52 28.37
C ALA A 301 10.40 -16.10 27.30
N TYR A 302 11.51 -16.85 27.22
CA TYR A 302 12.57 -16.64 26.24
C TYR A 302 12.46 -17.66 25.12
N TYR A 303 12.56 -17.19 23.89
CA TYR A 303 12.59 -18.01 22.67
C TYR A 303 13.81 -17.62 21.83
N TYR A 304 14.23 -18.49 20.94
CA TYR A 304 15.28 -18.15 19.97
C TYR A 304 14.80 -18.40 18.55
N ALA A 305 14.81 -17.36 17.73
CA ALA A 305 14.57 -17.49 16.30
C ALA A 305 15.88 -17.84 15.58
N GLN A 306 15.89 -18.94 14.86
CA GLN A 306 17.01 -19.38 14.03
C GLN A 306 17.18 -18.48 12.80
N SER A 307 18.20 -18.70 11.98
CA SER A 307 18.49 -17.86 10.79
C SER A 307 17.40 -17.90 9.73
N ASP A 308 16.63 -18.97 9.67
CA ASP A 308 15.47 -19.11 8.78
C ASP A 308 14.18 -18.54 9.37
N GLY A 309 14.21 -18.07 10.62
CA GLY A 309 13.11 -17.50 11.40
C GLY A 309 12.27 -18.52 12.14
N ILE A 310 12.59 -19.82 12.06
CA ILE A 310 11.90 -20.84 12.86
C ILE A 310 12.37 -20.75 14.31
N LEU A 311 11.44 -20.81 15.26
CA LEU A 311 11.80 -20.88 16.67
C LEU A 311 12.50 -22.22 16.96
N ALA A 312 13.56 -22.17 17.76
CA ALA A 312 14.32 -23.35 18.16
C ALA A 312 13.54 -24.23 19.14
N PHE A 313 13.79 -25.55 19.04
CA PHE A 313 13.28 -26.59 19.95
C PHE A 313 14.42 -27.54 20.32
N GLY A 314 14.38 -28.13 21.51
CA GLY A 314 15.41 -29.04 21.99
C GLY A 314 16.74 -28.33 22.26
N TRP A 315 17.85 -29.03 22.08
CA TRP A 315 19.17 -28.48 22.30
C TRP A 315 19.53 -27.40 21.28
N LEU A 316 20.04 -26.27 21.76
CA LEU A 316 20.42 -25.11 20.96
C LEU A 316 21.78 -24.57 21.39
N THR A 317 22.66 -24.33 20.43
CA THR A 317 23.95 -23.66 20.68
C THR A 317 23.95 -22.27 20.05
N VAL A 318 24.17 -21.24 20.85
CA VAL A 318 24.26 -19.84 20.41
C VAL A 318 25.54 -19.23 20.98
N ASN A 319 26.41 -18.72 20.12
CA ASN A 319 27.68 -18.11 20.50
C ASN A 319 28.51 -19.01 21.47
N GLY A 320 28.61 -20.30 21.17
CA GLY A 320 29.34 -21.28 21.96
C GLY A 320 28.67 -21.71 23.27
N ARG A 321 27.52 -21.14 23.63
CA ARG A 321 26.77 -21.49 24.84
C ARG A 321 25.61 -22.41 24.47
N LYS A 322 25.38 -23.48 25.23
CA LYS A 322 24.35 -24.48 25.02
C LYS A 322 23.14 -24.20 25.90
N TYR A 323 21.95 -24.28 25.29
CA TYR A 323 20.64 -24.05 25.91
C TYR A 323 19.71 -25.22 25.59
N TYR A 324 18.60 -25.33 26.32
CA TYR A 324 17.54 -26.27 25.99
C TYR A 324 16.22 -25.54 25.85
N MET A 325 15.59 -25.71 24.69
CA MET A 325 14.30 -25.14 24.36
C MET A 325 13.24 -26.23 24.51
N ASP A 326 12.15 -25.94 25.21
CA ASP A 326 11.06 -26.89 25.41
C ASP A 326 10.56 -27.45 24.07
N PRO A 327 10.51 -28.78 23.89
CA PRO A 327 10.13 -29.39 22.62
C PRO A 327 8.68 -29.09 22.19
N SER A 328 7.79 -28.72 23.10
CA SER A 328 6.39 -28.43 22.80
C SER A 328 6.13 -26.93 22.64
N THR A 329 6.68 -26.10 23.52
CA THR A 329 6.43 -24.66 23.55
C THR A 329 7.48 -23.85 22.81
N GLY A 330 8.74 -24.31 22.76
CA GLY A 330 9.90 -23.58 22.26
C GLY A 330 10.48 -22.58 23.29
N GLU A 331 10.01 -22.61 24.52
CA GLU A 331 10.51 -21.77 25.61
C GLU A 331 11.85 -22.25 26.12
N ARG A 332 12.77 -21.33 26.44
CA ARG A 332 14.03 -21.65 27.06
C ARG A 332 13.79 -22.21 28.47
N LYS A 333 14.31 -23.39 28.71
CA LYS A 333 14.30 -24.04 30.04
C LYS A 333 15.39 -23.47 30.93
N THR A 334 15.17 -23.57 32.25
CA THR A 334 16.12 -23.25 33.29
C THR A 334 15.98 -24.26 34.43
N GLY A 335 17.01 -24.35 35.31
CA GLY A 335 17.02 -25.32 36.38
C GLY A 335 17.27 -26.75 35.90
N TRP A 336 16.87 -27.73 36.68
CA TRP A 336 17.02 -29.14 36.36
C TRP A 336 16.06 -29.58 35.27
N ILE A 337 16.58 -30.29 34.27
CA ILE A 337 15.80 -30.92 33.19
C ILE A 337 16.20 -32.37 32.98
N SER A 338 15.32 -33.20 32.48
CA SER A 338 15.63 -34.56 32.03
C SER A 338 15.42 -34.66 30.53
N VAL A 339 16.44 -35.14 29.81
CA VAL A 339 16.40 -35.32 28.37
C VAL A 339 17.02 -36.69 28.05
N ASP A 340 16.31 -37.55 27.35
CA ASP A 340 16.73 -38.90 26.98
C ASP A 340 17.26 -39.77 28.16
N GLY A 341 16.60 -39.58 29.33
CA GLY A 341 16.95 -40.30 30.58
C GLY A 341 18.09 -39.67 31.38
N GLU A 342 18.82 -38.73 30.84
CA GLU A 342 19.89 -37.98 31.50
C GLU A 342 19.41 -36.71 32.13
N LYS A 343 20.00 -36.30 33.28
CA LYS A 343 19.71 -35.05 33.98
C LYS A 343 20.76 -33.96 33.68
N TYR A 344 20.28 -32.78 33.40
CA TYR A 344 21.09 -31.61 33.07
C TYR A 344 20.66 -30.42 33.95
N TYR A 345 21.58 -29.51 34.21
CA TYR A 345 21.24 -28.26 34.86
C TYR A 345 21.49 -27.07 33.99
N LEU A 346 20.47 -26.26 33.82
CA LEU A 346 20.51 -24.99 33.09
C LEU A 346 20.50 -23.85 34.11
N ASN A 347 21.46 -22.95 34.02
CA ASN A 347 21.54 -21.80 34.93
C ASN A 347 20.20 -21.06 35.01
N THR A 348 19.69 -20.80 36.20
CA THR A 348 18.33 -20.28 36.43
C THR A 348 18.12 -18.90 35.84
N SER A 349 19.14 -18.06 35.79
CA SER A 349 19.06 -16.71 35.22
C SER A 349 19.31 -16.69 33.70
N THR A 350 20.37 -17.38 33.24
CA THR A 350 20.83 -17.30 31.86
C THR A 350 20.29 -18.40 30.97
N GLY A 351 19.88 -19.55 31.51
CA GLY A 351 19.49 -20.75 30.79
C GLY A 351 20.66 -21.52 30.16
N VAL A 352 21.93 -21.13 30.42
CA VAL A 352 23.13 -21.78 29.89
C VAL A 352 23.34 -23.12 30.58
N LEU A 353 23.65 -24.16 29.83
CA LEU A 353 24.02 -25.48 30.33
C LEU A 353 25.25 -25.35 31.26
N ALA A 354 25.12 -25.82 32.47
CA ALA A 354 26.24 -25.98 33.41
C ALA A 354 27.10 -27.17 32.98
N VAL A 355 28.43 -27.01 33.02
CA VAL A 355 29.38 -28.05 32.68
C VAL A 355 30.56 -28.00 33.63
N ASN A 356 31.11 -29.18 34.01
CA ASN A 356 32.26 -29.31 34.90
C ASN A 356 32.15 -28.49 36.19
N GLN A 357 31.01 -28.50 36.86
CA GLN A 357 30.81 -27.71 38.08
C GLN A 357 29.80 -28.35 39.03
N TRP A 358 29.92 -27.97 40.29
CA TRP A 358 28.90 -28.22 41.32
C TRP A 358 27.74 -27.27 41.10
N ILE A 359 26.55 -27.82 41.21
CA ILE A 359 25.30 -27.03 41.13
C ILE A 359 24.84 -26.66 42.54
N ASP A 360 25.02 -27.61 43.43
CA ASP A 360 24.78 -27.51 44.87
C ASP A 360 25.70 -28.53 45.59
N ASP A 361 25.54 -28.71 46.89
CA ASP A 361 26.43 -29.55 47.71
C ASP A 361 26.40 -31.04 47.29
N ASP A 362 25.32 -31.51 46.67
CA ASP A 362 25.08 -32.91 46.32
C ASP A 362 25.18 -33.23 44.84
N ASN A 363 25.12 -32.23 43.98
CA ASN A 363 24.95 -32.43 42.56
C ASN A 363 26.09 -31.82 41.72
N TYR A 364 26.88 -32.68 41.08
CA TYR A 364 27.93 -32.29 40.14
C TYR A 364 27.54 -32.63 38.73
N VAL A 365 27.76 -31.73 37.79
CA VAL A 365 27.60 -31.98 36.36
C VAL A 365 28.95 -32.04 35.66
N GLY A 366 29.11 -33.08 34.84
CA GLY A 366 30.38 -33.37 34.14
C GLY A 366 30.59 -32.50 32.89
N LYS A 367 31.63 -32.81 32.13
CA LYS A 367 32.03 -32.07 30.89
C LYS A 367 30.93 -31.93 29.83
N ASN A 368 30.02 -32.88 29.79
CA ASN A 368 28.90 -32.89 28.85
C ASN A 368 27.64 -32.26 29.48
N GLY A 369 27.71 -31.76 30.73
CA GLY A 369 26.60 -31.18 31.46
C GLY A 369 25.66 -32.19 32.09
N VAL A 370 25.94 -33.49 31.98
CA VAL A 370 25.15 -34.56 32.57
C VAL A 370 25.44 -34.62 34.07
N LEU A 371 24.40 -34.75 34.90
CA LEU A 371 24.54 -35.05 36.33
C LEU A 371 25.29 -36.34 36.51
N ILE A 372 26.30 -36.36 37.33
CA ILE A 372 27.02 -37.53 37.81
C ILE A 372 26.44 -37.92 39.17
N PRO A 373 25.52 -38.89 39.27
CA PRO A 373 24.93 -39.27 40.55
C PRO A 373 25.95 -39.79 41.53
N GLY A 374 25.88 -39.34 42.79
CA GLY A 374 26.82 -39.78 43.86
C GLY A 374 28.26 -39.34 43.64
N TYR A 375 28.50 -38.31 42.79
CA TYR A 375 29.76 -37.58 42.76
C TYR A 375 29.90 -36.93 44.12
N ASN A 376 30.69 -37.55 44.99
CA ASN A 376 30.63 -37.23 46.41
C ASN A 376 31.65 -36.14 46.76
N ASN A 377 31.17 -35.02 47.31
CA ASN A 377 32.01 -33.98 47.91
C ASN A 377 32.62 -34.43 49.27
N ASN A 378 32.14 -35.56 49.80
CA ASN A 378 32.55 -36.06 51.12
C ASN A 378 33.78 -36.96 51.06
N ILE A 379 34.62 -36.90 49.99
CA ILE A 379 35.91 -37.52 50.03
C ILE A 379 36.82 -36.65 50.88
N SER A 380 36.97 -37.05 52.13
CA SER A 380 37.94 -36.40 53.05
C SER A 380 39.34 -36.82 52.62
N PHE A 381 40.08 -35.91 52.06
CA PHE A 381 41.46 -36.11 51.72
C PHE A 381 42.31 -35.94 52.98
N ARG A 382 43.09 -36.94 53.29
CA ARG A 382 44.17 -36.83 54.28
C ARG A 382 45.50 -36.45 53.62
N TRP A 383 46.38 -35.91 54.37
CA TRP A 383 47.74 -35.66 53.91
C TRP A 383 48.44 -36.98 53.56
N PRO A 384 49.11 -37.05 52.39
CA PRO A 384 49.60 -38.32 51.86
C PRO A 384 50.87 -38.84 52.48
N LEU A 385 51.43 -38.07 53.40
CA LEU A 385 52.64 -38.45 54.19
C LEU A 385 52.35 -38.37 55.65
N ASN A 386 53.29 -38.86 56.51
CA ASN A 386 53.26 -38.63 57.92
C ASN A 386 53.28 -37.11 58.20
N SER A 387 52.59 -36.66 59.25
CA SER A 387 52.45 -35.24 59.61
C SER A 387 53.78 -34.50 59.85
N SER A 388 54.88 -35.24 60.14
CA SER A 388 56.24 -34.70 60.17
C SER A 388 56.73 -34.16 58.82
N TYR A 389 56.11 -34.55 57.71
CA TYR A 389 56.39 -34.09 56.33
C TYR A 389 55.23 -33.21 55.79
N SER A 390 54.95 -32.13 56.50
CA SER A 390 53.83 -31.21 56.15
C SER A 390 54.27 -30.00 55.31
N TYR A 391 55.58 -29.85 55.09
CA TYR A 391 56.11 -28.76 54.27
C TYR A 391 55.86 -29.00 52.78
N ILE A 392 55.36 -28.02 52.07
CA ILE A 392 55.25 -28.01 50.66
C ILE A 392 56.37 -27.19 50.03
N SER A 393 57.24 -27.81 49.25
CA SER A 393 58.38 -27.13 48.62
C SER A 393 57.97 -26.45 47.29
N SER A 394 56.90 -26.88 46.70
CA SER A 394 56.35 -26.25 45.51
C SER A 394 54.84 -26.42 45.43
N TYR A 395 54.15 -25.34 45.21
CA TYR A 395 52.68 -25.27 45.08
C TYR A 395 52.22 -25.50 43.62
N PHE A 396 50.95 -25.78 43.45
CA PHE A 396 50.27 -25.87 42.18
C PHE A 396 50.22 -24.49 41.49
N GLY A 397 50.41 -24.45 40.20
CA GLY A 397 50.29 -23.24 39.36
C GLY A 397 51.62 -22.77 38.77
N ASN A 398 51.66 -21.49 38.45
CA ASN A 398 52.84 -20.89 37.83
C ASN A 398 53.96 -20.76 38.85
N ARG A 399 55.18 -21.23 38.49
CA ARG A 399 56.39 -21.14 39.29
C ARG A 399 57.60 -20.90 38.41
N GLU A 400 58.70 -20.45 38.98
CA GLU A 400 60.00 -20.52 38.34
C GLU A 400 60.41 -22.00 38.19
N SER A 401 61.05 -22.35 37.07
CA SER A 401 61.53 -23.71 36.85
C SER A 401 62.66 -24.03 37.83
N PRO A 402 62.53 -25.02 38.73
CA PRO A 402 63.57 -25.35 39.67
C PRO A 402 64.84 -25.77 38.97
N GLY A 403 65.92 -24.96 39.10
CA GLY A 403 67.21 -25.25 38.46
C GLY A 403 67.20 -25.37 36.94
N GLY A 404 66.22 -24.80 36.26
CA GLY A 404 66.06 -24.89 34.81
C GLY A 404 65.53 -26.23 34.33
N ILE A 405 65.19 -27.15 35.23
CA ILE A 405 64.63 -28.47 34.94
C ILE A 405 63.23 -28.55 35.54
N GLY A 406 62.22 -28.72 34.71
CA GLY A 406 60.85 -28.87 35.14
C GLY A 406 59.89 -27.86 34.57
N SER A 407 58.58 -28.04 34.76
CA SER A 407 57.51 -27.19 34.23
C SER A 407 57.36 -25.87 35.00
N THR A 408 57.24 -24.77 34.26
CA THR A 408 56.85 -23.47 34.85
C THR A 408 55.36 -23.43 35.24
N ASN A 409 54.56 -24.42 34.84
CA ASN A 409 53.16 -24.59 35.24
C ASN A 409 53.05 -25.93 35.99
N HIS A 410 53.23 -25.89 37.30
CA HIS A 410 53.19 -27.07 38.14
C HIS A 410 51.77 -27.59 38.32
N LYS A 411 51.58 -28.86 38.00
CA LYS A 411 50.27 -29.50 38.01
C LYS A 411 49.96 -30.28 39.27
N GLY A 412 50.78 -30.10 40.34
CA GLY A 412 50.63 -30.73 41.62
C GLY A 412 51.27 -29.93 42.74
N ILE A 413 51.50 -30.57 43.84
CA ILE A 413 52.34 -30.08 44.97
C ILE A 413 53.54 -30.98 45.14
N ASP A 414 54.71 -30.40 45.46
CA ASP A 414 55.92 -31.14 45.85
C ASP A 414 56.09 -31.15 47.35
N ILE A 415 56.20 -32.36 47.93
CA ILE A 415 56.35 -32.56 49.31
C ILE A 415 57.68 -33.30 49.49
N PRO A 416 58.72 -32.65 50.02
CA PRO A 416 60.02 -33.30 50.21
C PRO A 416 59.95 -34.28 51.35
N ALA A 417 60.44 -35.51 51.10
CA ALA A 417 60.57 -36.53 52.08
C ALA A 417 61.77 -37.46 51.76
N PRO A 418 62.47 -38.07 52.74
CA PRO A 418 63.52 -39.02 52.49
C PRO A 418 63.06 -40.23 51.66
N THR A 419 64.01 -40.80 50.90
CA THR A 419 63.71 -42.03 50.14
C THR A 419 63.30 -43.14 51.11
N GLY A 420 62.19 -43.83 50.74
CA GLY A 420 61.61 -44.88 51.58
C GLY A 420 60.49 -44.40 52.49
N THR A 421 60.22 -43.11 52.57
CA THR A 421 59.07 -42.60 53.34
C THR A 421 57.76 -43.16 52.74
N PRO A 422 56.90 -43.78 53.58
CA PRO A 422 55.59 -44.29 53.11
C PRO A 422 54.70 -43.17 52.58
N ILE A 423 54.15 -43.36 51.38
CA ILE A 423 53.13 -42.50 50.78
C ILE A 423 51.79 -43.20 50.96
N TYR A 424 50.85 -42.54 51.56
CA TYR A 424 49.49 -43.03 51.75
C TYR A 424 48.55 -42.48 50.68
N ALA A 425 47.56 -43.27 50.26
CA ALA A 425 46.48 -42.76 49.47
C ALA A 425 45.80 -41.61 50.24
N ALA A 426 45.59 -40.46 49.58
CA ALA A 426 44.96 -39.32 50.18
C ALA A 426 43.49 -39.57 50.55
N ALA A 427 42.82 -40.46 49.91
CA ALA A 427 41.50 -40.97 50.25
C ALA A 427 41.34 -42.41 49.76
N SER A 428 40.28 -43.10 50.18
CA SER A 428 39.86 -44.40 49.65
C SER A 428 39.58 -44.30 48.17
N GLY A 429 39.96 -45.35 47.42
CA GLY A 429 39.72 -45.35 45.98
C GLY A 429 40.27 -46.63 45.31
N THR A 430 40.11 -46.69 43.99
CA THR A 430 40.60 -47.81 43.15
C THR A 430 41.86 -47.36 42.38
N ILE A 431 42.92 -48.14 42.49
CA ILE A 431 44.13 -47.92 41.68
C ILE A 431 43.78 -48.14 40.21
N VAL A 432 43.93 -47.10 39.37
CA VAL A 432 43.64 -47.14 37.95
C VAL A 432 44.88 -47.13 37.06
N ALA A 433 46.05 -46.82 37.66
CA ALA A 433 47.34 -47.00 36.99
C ALA A 433 48.45 -47.16 38.00
N MET A 434 49.41 -48.06 37.70
CA MET A 434 50.73 -48.21 38.34
C MET A 434 51.76 -48.29 37.23
N LEU A 435 52.67 -47.31 37.17
CA LEU A 435 53.66 -47.23 36.09
C LEU A 435 55.08 -47.28 36.68
N SER A 436 55.92 -48.10 36.08
CA SER A 436 57.35 -48.12 36.37
C SER A 436 58.05 -46.84 35.86
N PRO A 437 59.29 -46.54 36.33
CA PRO A 437 60.02 -45.39 35.83
C PRO A 437 60.15 -45.32 34.31
N SER A 438 60.33 -46.46 33.65
CA SER A 438 60.47 -46.56 32.22
C SER A 438 59.15 -46.27 31.45
N ALA A 439 58.01 -46.48 32.08
CA ALA A 439 56.69 -46.29 31.49
C ALA A 439 56.04 -44.96 31.88
N SER A 440 56.58 -44.25 32.87
CA SER A 440 55.99 -43.04 33.46
C SER A 440 56.49 -41.72 32.83
N GLY A 441 57.38 -41.77 31.83
CA GLY A 441 57.90 -40.57 31.16
C GLY A 441 58.67 -39.62 32.07
N GLY A 442 59.41 -40.15 33.07
CA GLY A 442 60.20 -39.35 34.04
C GLY A 442 59.54 -39.09 35.38
N ALA A 443 58.33 -39.56 35.59
CA ALA A 443 57.60 -39.40 36.86
C ALA A 443 58.02 -40.40 37.94
N GLY A 444 59.06 -41.22 37.73
CA GLY A 444 59.46 -42.30 38.67
C GLY A 444 58.41 -43.39 38.74
N TYR A 445 58.41 -44.16 39.85
CA TYR A 445 57.22 -44.97 40.09
C TYR A 445 56.03 -44.09 40.33
N TYR A 446 54.92 -44.43 39.67
CA TYR A 446 53.76 -43.55 39.58
C TYR A 446 52.48 -44.34 39.82
N THR A 447 51.62 -43.83 40.71
CA THR A 447 50.35 -44.45 41.02
C THR A 447 49.22 -43.42 40.79
N LYS A 448 48.13 -43.83 40.10
CA LYS A 448 46.89 -43.12 40.03
C LYS A 448 45.79 -43.81 40.81
N ILE A 449 45.07 -43.10 41.62
CA ILE A 449 43.93 -43.59 42.39
C ILE A 449 42.68 -42.80 42.00
N ASN A 450 41.66 -43.49 41.54
CA ASN A 450 40.34 -42.92 41.32
C ASN A 450 39.49 -43.11 42.58
N HIS A 451 39.09 -42.00 43.20
CA HIS A 451 38.42 -42.01 44.51
C HIS A 451 36.91 -42.14 44.42
N ASP A 452 36.31 -41.76 43.29
CA ASP A 452 34.86 -41.73 43.10
C ASP A 452 34.35 -42.63 41.96
N GLY A 453 35.25 -43.28 41.27
CA GLY A 453 34.94 -44.07 40.05
C GLY A 453 34.56 -43.22 38.85
N LYS A 454 34.65 -41.91 38.92
CA LYS A 454 34.08 -40.93 37.95
C LYS A 454 35.04 -39.85 37.51
N GLY A 455 36.30 -39.87 37.98
CA GLY A 455 37.34 -38.96 37.49
C GLY A 455 38.00 -38.10 38.54
N LEU A 456 37.63 -38.18 39.80
CA LEU A 456 38.42 -37.60 40.88
C LEU A 456 39.63 -38.45 41.18
N ILE A 457 40.77 -38.03 40.68
CA ILE A 457 41.98 -38.81 40.67
C ILE A 457 43.08 -38.09 41.45
N THR A 458 43.79 -38.82 42.32
CA THR A 458 45.09 -38.38 42.83
C THR A 458 46.21 -39.15 42.13
N GLU A 459 47.29 -38.42 41.91
CA GLU A 459 48.49 -38.94 41.24
C GLU A 459 49.66 -38.79 42.16
N TYR A 460 50.40 -39.88 42.39
CA TYR A 460 51.57 -39.96 43.24
C TYR A 460 52.77 -40.31 42.36
N MET A 461 53.71 -39.38 42.28
CA MET A 461 54.88 -39.46 41.42
C MET A 461 56.14 -39.60 42.25
N HIS A 462 57.27 -39.95 41.63
CA HIS A 462 58.60 -40.06 42.23
C HIS A 462 58.68 -41.02 43.43
N GLN A 463 57.82 -42.04 43.43
CA GLN A 463 57.88 -43.11 44.37
C GLN A 463 59.17 -43.95 44.15
N SER A 464 59.78 -44.55 45.16
CA SER A 464 60.95 -45.40 45.07
C SER A 464 60.56 -46.84 44.70
N LYS A 465 59.36 -47.25 45.01
CA LYS A 465 58.73 -48.53 44.69
C LYS A 465 57.21 -48.43 44.89
N PHE A 466 56.51 -49.42 44.39
CA PHE A 466 55.10 -49.58 44.74
C PHE A 466 54.88 -50.23 46.10
#